data_64e421b2294007ed6e091387d284caa4
#
_entry.id   64e421b2294007ed6e091387d284caa4
#
_cell.length_a   1.000
_cell.length_b   1.000
_cell.length_c   1.000
_cell.angle_alpha   90.00
_cell.angle_beta   90.00
_cell.angle_gamma   90.00
#
_symmetry.space_group_name_H-M   'P 1'
#
loop_
_entity.id
_entity.type
_entity.pdbx_description
1 polymer ?
#
loop_
_entity_poly.entity_id
_entity_poly.type
_entity_poly.pdbx_seq_one_letter_code
_entity_poly.pdbx_strand_id
1 'polypeptide(L)'
;MNRKSPFSYICNACGRCCHDKVITLSPYDVLRLARAAGITTREAIARFTIRRGSILKFTGGGACVALEGARCGIHRGRPLACRLYPLGIEHGEEGDGERFVTLDPAAGSLGVYGDDGAVNDFLDAQGVAAYLEANARYASLMVVFRERIAATADFDRVEPREFWRRAVREALAESGYDGNPLIDAMFDAGGIGCAAIGDAETIAAHLERLAEMIRGESNAELLAAAAAMLAASIGYSPGAATGYQ
;
A
#
# COMPACT_ATOMS: atom_id res chain seq x y z
N MET A 1 -14.35 -5.13 17.12
CA MET A 1 -13.41 -5.61 18.18
C MET A 1 -12.34 -4.55 18.36
N ASN A 2 -11.70 -4.51 19.54
CA ASN A 2 -10.50 -3.70 19.78
C ASN A 2 -9.28 -4.62 19.98
N ARG A 3 -8.09 -4.04 20.20
CA ARG A 3 -6.84 -4.82 20.38
C ARG A 3 -6.85 -5.83 21.52
N LYS A 4 -7.72 -5.65 22.53
CA LYS A 4 -7.84 -6.54 23.70
C LYS A 4 -8.95 -7.59 23.54
N SER A 5 -9.76 -7.51 22.49
CA SER A 5 -10.83 -8.48 22.24
C SER A 5 -10.25 -9.88 22.03
N PRO A 6 -10.90 -10.94 22.57
CA PRO A 6 -10.50 -12.32 22.34
C PRO A 6 -10.47 -12.63 20.85
N PHE A 7 -9.38 -13.20 20.38
CA PHE A 7 -9.23 -13.60 18.98
C PHE A 7 -7.99 -14.50 18.78
N SER A 8 -8.16 -15.56 18.02
CA SER A 8 -7.08 -16.33 17.43
C SER A 8 -7.45 -16.82 16.03
N TYR A 9 -6.43 -17.08 15.21
CA TYR A 9 -6.62 -17.64 13.88
C TYR A 9 -5.44 -18.49 13.45
N ILE A 10 -5.72 -19.72 13.04
CA ILE A 10 -4.73 -20.66 12.51
C ILE A 10 -4.90 -20.77 11.01
N CYS A 11 -3.90 -20.35 10.25
CA CYS A 11 -3.84 -20.46 8.81
C CYS A 11 -3.34 -21.85 8.39
N ASN A 12 -4.17 -22.66 7.77
CA ASN A 12 -3.81 -23.99 7.25
C ASN A 12 -3.30 -23.95 5.80
N ALA A 13 -2.83 -22.81 5.32
CA ALA A 13 -2.20 -22.64 4.01
C ALA A 13 -3.02 -23.20 2.83
N CYS A 14 -4.34 -23.04 2.86
CA CYS A 14 -5.24 -23.57 1.83
C CYS A 14 -5.29 -22.71 0.56
N GLY A 15 -4.65 -21.55 0.54
CA GLY A 15 -4.61 -20.62 -0.60
C GLY A 15 -5.93 -19.89 -0.92
N ARG A 16 -7.02 -20.18 -0.23
CA ARG A 16 -8.36 -19.63 -0.55
C ARG A 16 -8.44 -18.11 -0.41
N CYS A 17 -7.75 -17.54 0.58
CA CYS A 17 -7.67 -16.09 0.74
C CYS A 17 -6.87 -15.38 -0.39
N CYS A 18 -6.18 -16.14 -1.24
CA CYS A 18 -5.38 -15.63 -2.37
C CYS A 18 -6.16 -15.58 -3.68
N HIS A 19 -7.49 -15.58 -3.67
CA HIS A 19 -8.33 -15.52 -4.86
C HIS A 19 -9.34 -14.38 -4.76
N ASP A 20 -9.60 -13.77 -5.92
CA ASP A 20 -10.71 -12.82 -6.13
C ASP A 20 -10.76 -11.69 -5.10
N LYS A 21 -9.60 -11.06 -4.86
CA LYS A 21 -9.45 -9.95 -3.93
C LYS A 21 -8.96 -8.69 -4.63
N VAL A 22 -9.37 -7.56 -4.09
CA VAL A 22 -8.74 -6.26 -4.37
C VAL A 22 -7.88 -5.90 -3.17
N ILE A 23 -6.56 -5.94 -3.35
CA ILE A 23 -5.58 -5.64 -2.29
C ILE A 23 -4.85 -4.36 -2.68
N THR A 24 -5.14 -3.28 -1.98
CA THR A 24 -4.39 -2.03 -2.12
C THR A 24 -3.02 -2.16 -1.46
N LEU A 25 -2.03 -1.53 -2.06
CA LEU A 25 -0.63 -1.58 -1.62
C LEU A 25 -0.16 -0.17 -1.27
N SER A 26 0.54 -0.06 -0.16
CA SER A 26 1.33 1.12 0.19
C SER A 26 2.75 1.02 -0.41
N PRO A 27 3.54 2.11 -0.43
CA PRO A 27 4.95 2.02 -0.82
C PRO A 27 5.74 1.03 0.03
N TYR A 28 5.41 0.90 1.32
CA TYR A 28 6.05 -0.10 2.18
C TYR A 28 5.68 -1.54 1.78
N ASP A 29 4.43 -1.81 1.39
CA ASP A 29 4.06 -3.11 0.87
C ASP A 29 4.89 -3.48 -0.36
N VAL A 30 5.08 -2.55 -1.30
CA VAL A 30 5.89 -2.78 -2.51
C VAL A 30 7.36 -3.06 -2.16
N LEU A 31 7.94 -2.30 -1.23
CA LEU A 31 9.29 -2.56 -0.74
C LEU A 31 9.41 -3.97 -0.14
N ARG A 32 8.44 -4.39 0.66
CA ARG A 32 8.42 -5.72 1.28
C ARG A 32 8.25 -6.85 0.27
N LEU A 33 7.43 -6.63 -0.77
CA LEU A 33 7.31 -7.56 -1.91
C LEU A 33 8.65 -7.72 -2.63
N ALA A 34 9.31 -6.60 -2.96
CA ALA A 34 10.60 -6.58 -3.63
C ALA A 34 11.67 -7.37 -2.85
N ARG A 35 11.80 -7.09 -1.56
CA ARG A 35 12.76 -7.76 -0.67
C ARG A 35 12.48 -9.24 -0.50
N ALA A 36 11.22 -9.63 -0.39
CA ALA A 36 10.86 -11.05 -0.26
C ALA A 36 11.16 -11.84 -1.54
N ALA A 37 11.08 -11.19 -2.69
CA ALA A 37 11.38 -11.78 -3.98
C ALA A 37 12.85 -11.64 -4.40
N GLY A 38 13.67 -10.86 -3.69
CA GLY A 38 15.08 -10.59 -4.01
C GLY A 38 15.26 -9.79 -5.30
N ILE A 39 14.34 -8.87 -5.60
CA ILE A 39 14.28 -8.05 -6.81
C ILE A 39 14.15 -6.56 -6.45
N THR A 40 14.31 -5.67 -7.45
CA THR A 40 14.07 -4.24 -7.28
C THR A 40 12.58 -3.92 -7.07
N THR A 41 12.27 -2.74 -6.55
CA THR A 41 10.86 -2.30 -6.43
C THR A 41 10.21 -2.11 -7.79
N ARG A 42 10.95 -1.69 -8.80
CA ARG A 42 10.51 -1.60 -10.21
C ARG A 42 10.06 -2.96 -10.73
N GLU A 43 10.90 -3.98 -10.54
CA GLU A 43 10.58 -5.35 -10.95
C GLU A 43 9.40 -5.92 -10.16
N ALA A 44 9.32 -5.61 -8.86
CA ALA A 44 8.18 -6.02 -8.02
C ALA A 44 6.87 -5.39 -8.49
N ILE A 45 6.88 -4.10 -8.87
CA ILE A 45 5.73 -3.42 -9.46
C ILE A 45 5.32 -4.11 -10.76
N ALA A 46 6.24 -4.34 -11.67
CA ALA A 46 5.95 -4.98 -12.95
C ALA A 46 5.40 -6.41 -12.78
N ARG A 47 5.95 -7.18 -11.85
CA ARG A 47 5.63 -8.59 -11.65
C ARG A 47 4.36 -8.80 -10.83
N PHE A 48 4.22 -8.11 -9.71
CA PHE A 48 3.21 -8.40 -8.68
C PHE A 48 2.06 -7.42 -8.63
N THR A 49 2.11 -6.31 -9.38
CA THR A 49 1.11 -5.26 -9.23
C THR A 49 0.46 -4.86 -10.54
N ILE A 50 -0.68 -4.18 -10.41
CA ILE A 50 -1.33 -3.40 -11.45
C ILE A 50 -1.46 -1.95 -10.96
N ARG A 51 -1.89 -1.05 -11.86
CA ARG A 51 -2.08 0.37 -11.54
C ARG A 51 -0.84 1.01 -10.89
N ARG A 52 0.33 0.78 -11.51
CA ARG A 52 1.61 1.37 -11.10
C ARG A 52 1.98 1.14 -9.63
N GLY A 53 1.79 -0.06 -9.13
CA GLY A 53 2.19 -0.43 -7.78
C GLY A 53 1.07 -0.35 -6.73
N SER A 54 -0.09 0.21 -7.06
CA SER A 54 -1.13 0.48 -6.06
C SER A 54 -2.06 -0.69 -5.74
N ILE A 55 -2.09 -1.73 -6.60
CA ILE A 55 -2.96 -2.90 -6.39
C ILE A 55 -2.19 -4.18 -6.70
N LEU A 56 -2.33 -5.17 -5.83
CA LEU A 56 -1.78 -6.51 -6.04
C LEU A 56 -2.45 -7.17 -7.26
N LYS A 57 -1.64 -7.80 -8.10
CA LYS A 57 -2.09 -8.42 -9.34
C LYS A 57 -2.68 -9.81 -9.10
N PHE A 58 -3.80 -10.05 -9.75
CA PHE A 58 -4.44 -11.36 -9.83
C PHE A 58 -4.49 -11.82 -11.29
N THR A 59 -4.44 -13.12 -11.52
CA THR A 59 -4.56 -13.71 -12.85
C THR A 59 -5.99 -13.62 -13.37
N GLY A 60 -6.21 -13.87 -14.66
CA GLY A 60 -7.56 -13.95 -15.24
C GLY A 60 -8.44 -15.06 -14.63
N GLY A 61 -7.83 -16.04 -13.96
CA GLY A 61 -8.52 -17.07 -13.18
C GLY A 61 -8.74 -16.72 -11.71
N GLY A 62 -8.53 -15.45 -11.33
CA GLY A 62 -8.78 -14.95 -9.98
C GLY A 62 -7.67 -15.23 -8.95
N ALA A 63 -6.64 -16.01 -9.26
CA ALA A 63 -5.57 -16.32 -8.33
C ALA A 63 -4.55 -15.17 -8.22
N CYS A 64 -4.06 -14.91 -7.01
CA CYS A 64 -2.92 -14.01 -6.81
C CYS A 64 -1.70 -14.50 -7.60
N VAL A 65 -1.00 -13.58 -8.30
CA VAL A 65 0.19 -13.94 -9.10
C VAL A 65 1.35 -14.48 -8.26
N ALA A 66 1.34 -14.26 -6.96
CA ALA A 66 2.33 -14.80 -6.02
C ALA A 66 1.91 -16.13 -5.39
N LEU A 67 0.80 -16.73 -5.80
CA LEU A 67 0.34 -18.03 -5.30
C LEU A 67 1.10 -19.15 -6.05
N GLU A 68 1.81 -19.97 -5.31
CA GLU A 68 2.57 -21.14 -5.79
C GLU A 68 1.94 -22.41 -5.20
N GLY A 69 1.14 -23.12 -5.99
CA GLY A 69 0.30 -24.20 -5.49
C GLY A 69 -0.73 -23.68 -4.49
N ALA A 70 -0.63 -24.10 -3.22
CA ALA A 70 -1.50 -23.63 -2.14
C ALA A 70 -0.81 -22.60 -1.22
N ARG A 71 0.41 -22.17 -1.53
CA ARG A 71 1.21 -21.32 -0.63
C ARG A 71 1.59 -20.01 -1.31
N CYS A 72 1.76 -18.98 -0.49
CA CYS A 72 2.23 -17.68 -0.95
C CYS A 72 3.76 -17.69 -1.14
N GLY A 73 4.26 -17.55 -2.37
CA GLY A 73 5.69 -17.49 -2.70
C GLY A 73 6.41 -16.28 -2.09
N ILE A 74 5.66 -15.22 -1.79
CA ILE A 74 6.17 -14.00 -1.15
C ILE A 74 5.69 -13.88 0.32
N HIS A 75 5.46 -14.97 1.02
CA HIS A 75 4.82 -14.96 2.33
C HIS A 75 5.51 -14.02 3.35
N ARG A 76 6.85 -13.92 3.33
CA ARG A 76 7.61 -13.03 4.21
C ARG A 76 7.37 -11.55 3.91
N GLY A 77 7.10 -11.19 2.67
CA GLY A 77 6.79 -9.83 2.22
C GLY A 77 5.33 -9.60 1.84
N ARG A 78 4.42 -10.47 2.27
CA ARG A 78 3.00 -10.30 1.95
C ARG A 78 2.47 -8.96 2.46
N PRO A 79 1.59 -8.30 1.69
CA PRO A 79 1.03 -6.99 2.04
C PRO A 79 0.30 -6.96 3.38
N LEU A 80 0.12 -5.75 3.94
CA LEU A 80 -0.60 -5.53 5.19
C LEU A 80 -1.98 -6.20 5.19
N ALA A 81 -2.77 -6.03 4.15
CA ALA A 81 -4.09 -6.65 4.06
C ALA A 81 -4.03 -8.19 4.14
N CYS A 82 -2.98 -8.81 3.56
CA CYS A 82 -2.78 -10.25 3.66
C CYS A 82 -2.30 -10.69 5.06
N ARG A 83 -1.63 -9.80 5.80
CA ARG A 83 -1.21 -10.06 7.19
C ARG A 83 -2.37 -9.95 8.15
N LEU A 84 -3.24 -8.99 7.91
CA LEU A 84 -4.44 -8.77 8.71
C LEU A 84 -5.46 -9.90 8.56
N TYR A 85 -5.56 -10.51 7.35
CA TYR A 85 -6.59 -11.54 7.14
C TYR A 85 -6.53 -12.64 8.21
N PRO A 86 -7.64 -12.98 8.84
CA PRO A 86 -9.02 -12.68 8.46
C PRO A 86 -9.62 -11.42 9.14
N LEU A 87 -8.79 -10.53 9.65
CA LEU A 87 -9.26 -9.26 10.20
C LEU A 87 -9.24 -8.15 9.14
N GLY A 88 -10.18 -7.22 9.22
CA GLY A 88 -10.17 -5.92 8.60
C GLY A 88 -9.99 -4.83 9.66
N ILE A 89 -9.43 -3.68 9.26
CA ILE A 89 -9.38 -2.47 10.08
C ILE A 89 -10.41 -1.49 9.55
N GLU A 90 -11.32 -1.05 10.41
CA GLU A 90 -12.21 0.07 10.16
C GLU A 90 -11.69 1.27 10.94
N HIS A 91 -11.55 2.38 10.27
CA HIS A 91 -11.28 3.66 10.91
C HIS A 91 -12.62 4.30 11.24
N GLY A 92 -12.89 4.50 12.53
CA GLY A 92 -14.04 5.25 13.00
C GLY A 92 -13.97 6.73 12.61
N GLU A 93 -15.04 7.48 12.89
CA GLU A 93 -15.00 8.94 12.84
C GLU A 93 -13.93 9.48 13.81
N GLU A 94 -13.45 10.72 13.58
CA GLU A 94 -12.38 11.32 14.39
C GLU A 94 -12.60 11.11 15.90
N GLY A 95 -11.75 10.27 16.52
CA GLY A 95 -11.74 9.99 17.95
C GLY A 95 -12.07 8.55 18.36
N ASP A 96 -12.62 7.72 17.48
CA ASP A 96 -13.09 6.36 17.85
C ASP A 96 -11.97 5.27 17.85
N GLY A 97 -10.75 5.60 17.47
CA GLY A 97 -9.63 4.65 17.44
C GLY A 97 -9.75 3.55 16.36
N GLU A 98 -8.82 2.60 16.38
CA GLU A 98 -8.84 1.44 15.48
C GLU A 98 -9.92 0.44 15.91
N ARG A 99 -10.75 0.05 14.97
CA ARG A 99 -11.73 -1.01 15.14
C ARG A 99 -11.43 -2.18 14.22
N PHE A 100 -11.40 -3.38 14.76
CA PHE A 100 -11.19 -4.61 14.00
C PHE A 100 -12.52 -5.32 13.74
N VAL A 101 -12.66 -5.83 12.52
CA VAL A 101 -13.80 -6.66 12.11
C VAL A 101 -13.30 -7.97 11.58
N THR A 102 -14.02 -9.05 11.84
CA THR A 102 -13.73 -10.34 11.23
C THR A 102 -14.35 -10.38 9.84
N LEU A 103 -13.55 -10.69 8.84
CA LEU A 103 -14.01 -10.85 7.47
C LEU A 103 -14.59 -12.25 7.29
N ASP A 104 -15.60 -12.37 6.44
CA ASP A 104 -16.16 -13.66 6.07
C ASP A 104 -15.09 -14.56 5.44
N PRO A 105 -14.99 -15.83 5.85
CA PRO A 105 -14.05 -16.75 5.26
C PRO A 105 -14.33 -16.94 3.77
N ALA A 106 -13.29 -17.00 2.96
CA ALA A 106 -13.44 -17.42 1.57
C ALA A 106 -14.04 -18.84 1.50
N ALA A 107 -14.88 -19.11 0.52
CA ALA A 107 -15.52 -20.41 0.34
C ALA A 107 -14.47 -21.54 0.29
N GLY A 108 -14.67 -22.57 1.11
CA GLY A 108 -13.73 -23.67 1.26
C GLY A 108 -12.44 -23.32 2.01
N SER A 109 -12.42 -22.22 2.77
CA SER A 109 -11.31 -21.90 3.68
C SER A 109 -11.14 -22.97 4.74
N LEU A 110 -9.88 -23.35 5.00
CA LEU A 110 -9.51 -24.29 6.06
C LEU A 110 -8.96 -23.58 7.29
N GLY A 111 -9.07 -22.25 7.35
CA GLY A 111 -8.64 -21.49 8.53
C GLY A 111 -9.51 -21.78 9.74
N VAL A 112 -8.90 -21.83 10.92
CA VAL A 112 -9.60 -22.10 12.17
C VAL A 112 -9.61 -20.83 13.00
N TYR A 113 -10.80 -20.38 13.35
CA TYR A 113 -11.04 -19.23 14.23
C TYR A 113 -11.18 -19.70 15.66
N GLY A 114 -10.74 -18.90 16.60
CA GLY A 114 -10.85 -19.14 18.03
C GLY A 114 -10.69 -17.85 18.83
N ASP A 115 -10.64 -17.99 20.13
CA ASP A 115 -10.58 -16.92 21.15
C ASP A 115 -9.37 -17.08 22.07
N ASP A 116 -8.43 -17.95 21.71
CA ASP A 116 -7.18 -18.13 22.45
C ASP A 116 -6.23 -16.95 22.16
N GLY A 117 -6.12 -16.04 23.13
CA GLY A 117 -5.35 -14.81 22.99
C GLY A 117 -6.19 -13.58 22.64
N ALA A 118 -5.53 -12.52 22.23
CA ALA A 118 -6.17 -11.27 21.88
C ALA A 118 -5.85 -10.85 20.42
N VAL A 119 -6.63 -9.94 19.88
CA VAL A 119 -6.35 -9.31 18.58
C VAL A 119 -4.89 -8.81 18.53
N ASN A 120 -4.37 -8.18 19.59
CA ASN A 120 -3.00 -7.69 19.60
C ASN A 120 -1.96 -8.80 19.46
N ASP A 121 -2.16 -9.94 20.11
CA ASP A 121 -1.24 -11.09 20.00
C ASP A 121 -1.19 -11.62 18.57
N PHE A 122 -2.34 -11.66 17.91
CA PHE A 122 -2.42 -12.01 16.49
C PHE A 122 -1.70 -10.99 15.60
N LEU A 123 -1.90 -9.69 15.80
CA LEU A 123 -1.25 -8.63 15.02
C LEU A 123 0.27 -8.66 15.18
N ASP A 124 0.77 -8.90 16.39
CA ASP A 124 2.18 -9.00 16.69
C ASP A 124 2.80 -10.22 15.99
N ALA A 125 2.14 -11.37 16.07
CA ALA A 125 2.56 -12.59 15.38
C ALA A 125 2.59 -12.43 13.85
N GLN A 126 1.74 -11.56 13.29
CA GLN A 126 1.73 -11.23 11.87
C GLN A 126 2.73 -10.12 11.48
N GLY A 127 3.39 -9.47 12.45
CA GLY A 127 4.33 -8.37 12.21
C GLY A 127 3.68 -7.15 11.58
N VAL A 128 2.47 -6.80 12.02
CA VAL A 128 1.64 -5.72 11.47
C VAL A 128 2.17 -4.34 11.84
N ALA A 129 2.81 -4.19 12.99
CA ALA A 129 3.21 -2.90 13.54
C ALA A 129 4.05 -2.05 12.58
N ALA A 130 5.07 -2.63 11.93
CA ALA A 130 5.93 -1.91 10.99
C ALA A 130 5.17 -1.37 9.76
N TYR A 131 4.16 -2.10 9.32
CA TYR A 131 3.29 -1.66 8.20
C TYR A 131 2.40 -0.49 8.61
N LEU A 132 1.80 -0.55 9.79
CA LEU A 132 0.97 0.54 10.32
C LEU A 132 1.80 1.80 10.57
N GLU A 133 3.00 1.66 11.13
CA GLU A 133 3.92 2.78 11.33
C GLU A 133 4.31 3.44 10.01
N ALA A 134 4.74 2.66 9.01
CA ALA A 134 5.07 3.18 7.70
C ALA A 134 3.87 3.90 7.05
N ASN A 135 2.68 3.28 7.10
CA ASN A 135 1.47 3.87 6.54
C ASN A 135 1.09 5.18 7.24
N ALA A 136 1.24 5.28 8.57
CA ALA A 136 1.00 6.52 9.31
C ALA A 136 1.94 7.65 8.88
N ARG A 137 3.22 7.34 8.61
CA ARG A 137 4.19 8.31 8.10
C ARG A 137 3.81 8.83 6.71
N TYR A 138 3.40 7.95 5.80
CA TYR A 138 2.88 8.36 4.48
C TYR A 138 1.60 9.17 4.60
N ALA A 139 0.68 8.79 5.48
CA ALA A 139 -0.55 9.54 5.73
C ALA A 139 -0.28 10.96 6.24
N SER A 140 0.69 11.12 7.13
CA SER A 140 1.11 12.45 7.62
C SER A 140 1.66 13.33 6.48
N LEU A 141 2.45 12.76 5.58
CA LEU A 141 2.94 13.47 4.40
C LEU A 141 1.80 13.86 3.44
N MET A 142 0.77 13.03 3.34
CA MET A 142 -0.44 13.34 2.56
C MET A 142 -1.19 14.56 3.08
N VAL A 143 -1.19 14.80 4.39
CA VAL A 143 -1.80 16.02 4.96
C VAL A 143 -1.05 17.25 4.47
N VAL A 144 0.27 17.27 4.63
CA VAL A 144 1.13 18.38 4.16
C VAL A 144 0.95 18.64 2.66
N PHE A 145 0.87 17.57 1.88
CA PHE A 145 0.65 17.66 0.45
C PHE A 145 -0.71 18.28 0.10
N ARG A 146 -1.79 17.88 0.78
CA ARG A 146 -3.12 18.46 0.57
C ARG A 146 -3.13 19.96 0.90
N GLU A 147 -2.50 20.36 1.99
CA GLU A 147 -2.36 21.76 2.38
C GLU A 147 -1.60 22.57 1.31
N ARG A 148 -0.51 22.01 0.79
CA ARG A 148 0.28 22.66 -0.25
C ARG A 148 -0.51 22.84 -1.55
N ILE A 149 -1.27 21.83 -1.98
CA ILE A 149 -2.16 21.95 -3.14
C ILE A 149 -3.28 22.97 -2.88
N ALA A 150 -3.87 22.94 -1.70
CA ALA A 150 -4.90 23.90 -1.32
C ALA A 150 -4.39 25.35 -1.41
N ALA A 151 -3.12 25.56 -1.04
CA ALA A 151 -2.49 26.90 -1.13
C ALA A 151 -2.13 27.34 -2.55
N THR A 152 -2.05 26.43 -3.53
CA THR A 152 -1.64 26.73 -4.91
C THR A 152 -2.79 26.75 -5.90
N ALA A 153 -3.94 26.24 -5.54
CA ALA A 153 -5.09 26.14 -6.42
C ALA A 153 -6.13 27.22 -6.12
N ASP A 154 -6.72 27.74 -7.18
CA ASP A 154 -7.91 28.61 -7.11
C ASP A 154 -9.12 27.72 -6.76
N PHE A 155 -9.23 27.33 -5.47
CA PHE A 155 -10.19 26.35 -4.98
C PHE A 155 -11.65 26.78 -5.08
N ASP A 156 -11.92 28.06 -5.27
CA ASP A 156 -13.28 28.61 -5.31
C ASP A 156 -14.10 28.15 -6.53
N ARG A 157 -13.47 27.44 -7.48
CA ARG A 157 -14.11 27.09 -8.75
C ARG A 157 -14.26 25.60 -9.06
N VAL A 158 -13.63 24.70 -8.31
CA VAL A 158 -13.66 23.26 -8.63
C VAL A 158 -13.83 22.42 -7.36
N GLU A 159 -14.74 21.47 -7.40
CA GLU A 159 -14.93 20.51 -6.30
C GLU A 159 -13.60 19.78 -5.99
N PRO A 160 -13.17 19.72 -4.73
CA PRO A 160 -11.82 19.23 -4.37
C PRO A 160 -11.46 17.85 -4.93
N ARG A 161 -12.42 16.92 -4.99
CA ARG A 161 -12.21 15.57 -5.55
C ARG A 161 -11.93 15.60 -7.05
N GLU A 162 -12.55 16.50 -7.77
CA GLU A 162 -12.40 16.63 -9.22
C GLU A 162 -11.06 17.29 -9.56
N PHE A 163 -10.65 18.28 -8.77
CA PHE A 163 -9.32 18.86 -8.84
C PHE A 163 -8.23 17.80 -8.67
N TRP A 164 -8.33 16.98 -7.62
CA TRP A 164 -7.39 15.90 -7.35
C TRP A 164 -7.31 14.89 -8.49
N ARG A 165 -8.46 14.44 -8.99
CA ARG A 165 -8.52 13.52 -10.12
C ARG A 165 -7.87 14.09 -11.37
N ARG A 166 -8.04 15.38 -11.62
CA ARG A 166 -7.42 16.07 -12.76
C ARG A 166 -5.93 16.20 -12.56
N ALA A 167 -5.47 16.73 -11.43
CA ALA A 167 -4.05 16.93 -11.13
C ALA A 167 -3.25 15.62 -11.20
N VAL A 168 -3.79 14.54 -10.62
CA VAL A 168 -3.17 13.21 -10.70
C VAL A 168 -3.12 12.70 -12.14
N ARG A 169 -4.19 12.88 -12.90
CA ARG A 169 -4.26 12.44 -14.30
C ARG A 169 -3.24 13.15 -15.15
N GLU A 170 -3.12 14.46 -15.01
CA GLU A 170 -2.15 15.30 -15.71
C GLU A 170 -0.72 14.93 -15.34
N ALA A 171 -0.41 14.82 -14.04
CA ALA A 171 0.91 14.42 -13.55
C ALA A 171 1.33 13.02 -14.01
N LEU A 172 0.41 12.06 -14.01
CA LEU A 172 0.69 10.71 -14.51
C LEU A 172 0.83 10.65 -16.04
N ALA A 173 0.11 11.51 -16.77
CA ALA A 173 0.22 11.59 -18.24
C ALA A 173 1.54 12.22 -18.66
N GLU A 174 1.97 13.30 -18.00
CA GLU A 174 3.17 14.06 -18.36
C GLU A 174 4.46 13.42 -17.87
N SER A 175 4.49 12.87 -16.66
CA SER A 175 5.74 12.43 -16.04
C SER A 175 6.01 10.93 -16.20
N GLY A 176 5.02 10.12 -16.51
CA GLY A 176 5.16 8.67 -16.39
C GLY A 176 5.60 8.24 -14.96
N TYR A 177 5.48 9.16 -14.01
CA TYR A 177 6.12 9.11 -12.72
C TYR A 177 5.52 8.01 -11.84
N ASP A 178 6.40 7.17 -11.38
CA ASP A 178 6.17 6.15 -10.39
C ASP A 178 7.04 6.49 -9.18
N GLY A 179 6.49 6.64 -7.99
CA GLY A 179 7.24 7.02 -6.79
C GLY A 179 8.24 5.98 -6.34
N ASN A 180 8.07 4.74 -6.73
CA ASN A 180 8.95 3.65 -6.35
C ASN A 180 10.29 3.62 -7.10
N PRO A 181 10.44 4.06 -8.36
CA PRO A 181 11.75 4.26 -8.98
C PRO A 181 12.68 5.19 -8.22
N LEU A 182 12.16 6.07 -7.36
CA LEU A 182 13.02 6.87 -6.47
C LEU A 182 13.79 6.00 -5.48
N ILE A 183 13.18 4.95 -4.97
CA ILE A 183 13.85 4.00 -4.09
C ILE A 183 14.95 3.29 -4.87
N ASP A 184 14.65 2.77 -6.07
CA ASP A 184 15.63 2.12 -6.94
C ASP A 184 16.76 3.06 -7.35
N ALA A 185 16.44 4.28 -7.79
CA ALA A 185 17.43 5.28 -8.21
C ALA A 185 18.34 5.70 -7.05
N MET A 186 17.83 5.77 -5.84
CA MET A 186 18.63 6.05 -4.65
C MET A 186 19.59 4.91 -4.34
N PHE A 187 19.16 3.66 -4.50
CA PHE A 187 20.02 2.49 -4.32
C PHE A 187 21.10 2.42 -5.39
N ASP A 188 20.75 2.66 -6.66
CA ASP A 188 21.67 2.65 -7.78
C ASP A 188 22.74 3.75 -7.66
N ALA A 189 22.34 4.98 -7.30
CA ALA A 189 23.25 6.10 -7.11
C ALA A 189 24.22 5.92 -5.93
N GLY A 190 23.82 5.17 -4.91
CA GLY A 190 24.63 4.88 -3.72
C GLY A 190 25.55 3.67 -3.90
N GLY A 191 25.44 2.92 -4.97
CA GLY A 191 26.13 1.62 -5.13
C GLY A 191 25.72 0.60 -4.05
N ILE A 192 24.60 0.85 -3.38
CA ILE A 192 24.09 0.08 -2.26
C ILE A 192 23.00 -0.83 -2.81
N GLY A 193 23.28 -2.10 -2.95
CA GLY A 193 22.25 -3.08 -3.30
C GLY A 193 21.07 -3.00 -2.33
N CYS A 194 19.87 -3.20 -2.83
CA CYS A 194 18.60 -3.10 -2.10
C CYS A 194 18.56 -3.86 -0.75
N ALA A 195 19.50 -4.77 -0.54
CA ALA A 195 19.63 -5.57 0.68
C ALA A 195 20.47 -4.91 1.81
N ALA A 196 21.20 -3.84 1.52
CA ALA A 196 22.17 -3.27 2.46
C ALA A 196 21.58 -2.22 3.42
N ILE A 197 20.47 -1.57 3.05
CA ILE A 197 19.81 -0.56 3.87
C ILE A 197 18.56 -1.17 4.51
N GLY A 198 18.33 -0.89 5.80
CA GLY A 198 17.14 -1.33 6.52
C GLY A 198 15.85 -0.76 5.95
N ASP A 199 14.72 -1.44 6.19
CA ASP A 199 13.40 -0.97 5.71
C ASP A 199 13.06 0.43 6.23
N ALA A 200 13.35 0.70 7.51
CA ALA A 200 13.05 1.98 8.13
C ALA A 200 13.85 3.13 7.50
N GLU A 201 15.13 2.89 7.18
CA GLU A 201 15.99 3.88 6.52
C GLU A 201 15.54 4.13 5.08
N THR A 202 15.17 3.06 4.36
CA THR A 202 14.65 3.16 2.99
C THR A 202 13.38 4.00 2.94
N ILE A 203 12.44 3.74 3.86
CA ILE A 203 11.19 4.52 3.95
C ILE A 203 11.48 5.95 4.38
N ALA A 204 12.41 6.19 5.30
CA ALA A 204 12.80 7.53 5.70
C ALA A 204 13.33 8.35 4.51
N ALA A 205 14.25 7.78 3.75
CA ALA A 205 14.82 8.42 2.56
C ALA A 205 13.74 8.70 1.48
N HIS A 206 12.84 7.76 1.25
CA HIS A 206 11.73 7.97 0.31
C HIS A 206 10.79 9.09 0.76
N LEU A 207 10.40 9.12 2.04
CA LEU A 207 9.58 10.19 2.60
C LEU A 207 10.26 11.55 2.56
N GLU A 208 11.57 11.60 2.83
CA GLU A 208 12.35 12.84 2.75
C GLU A 208 12.36 13.39 1.33
N ARG A 209 12.62 12.53 0.34
CA ARG A 209 12.59 12.94 -1.07
C ARG A 209 11.22 13.43 -1.51
N LEU A 210 10.14 12.74 -1.13
CA LEU A 210 8.78 13.18 -1.40
C LEU A 210 8.49 14.53 -0.72
N ALA A 211 8.93 14.72 0.52
CA ALA A 211 8.76 15.98 1.24
C ALA A 211 9.53 17.14 0.60
N GLU A 212 10.71 16.89 0.05
CA GLU A 212 11.46 17.88 -0.74
C GLU A 212 10.68 18.29 -1.99
N MET A 213 10.16 17.32 -2.73
CA MET A 213 9.36 17.57 -3.94
C MET A 213 8.08 18.37 -3.62
N ILE A 214 7.42 18.07 -2.51
CA ILE A 214 6.22 18.79 -2.06
C ILE A 214 6.55 20.25 -1.68
N ARG A 215 7.72 20.48 -1.08
CA ARG A 215 8.19 21.83 -0.67
C ARG A 215 8.78 22.62 -1.82
N GLY A 216 9.17 21.96 -2.91
CA GLY A 216 9.76 22.59 -4.08
C GLY A 216 8.84 23.65 -4.71
N GLU A 217 9.45 24.61 -5.41
CA GLU A 217 8.72 25.70 -6.08
C GLU A 217 8.10 25.25 -7.41
N SER A 218 8.55 24.13 -7.95
CA SER A 218 8.09 23.60 -9.23
C SER A 218 6.74 22.89 -9.09
N ASN A 219 5.75 23.39 -9.81
CA ASN A 219 4.45 22.72 -9.91
C ASN A 219 4.57 21.30 -10.51
N ALA A 220 5.53 21.08 -11.39
CA ALA A 220 5.78 19.75 -11.97
C ALA A 220 6.28 18.75 -10.91
N GLU A 221 7.17 19.16 -10.02
CA GLU A 221 7.63 18.32 -8.90
C GLU A 221 6.52 18.04 -7.90
N LEU A 222 5.71 19.06 -7.59
CA LEU A 222 4.55 18.91 -6.72
C LEU A 222 3.54 17.91 -7.30
N LEU A 223 3.25 18.02 -8.59
CA LEU A 223 2.36 17.10 -9.29
C LEU A 223 2.94 15.69 -9.41
N ALA A 224 4.27 15.57 -9.58
CA ALA A 224 4.96 14.28 -9.61
C ALA A 224 4.93 13.60 -8.23
N ALA A 225 5.15 14.35 -7.15
CA ALA A 225 4.99 13.85 -5.78
C ALA A 225 3.54 13.41 -5.50
N ALA A 226 2.57 14.19 -5.99
CA ALA A 226 1.15 13.83 -5.94
C ALA A 226 0.87 12.49 -6.59
N ALA A 227 1.35 12.32 -7.80
CA ALA A 227 1.14 11.09 -8.57
C ALA A 227 1.72 9.88 -7.85
N ALA A 228 2.93 10.02 -7.28
CA ALA A 228 3.59 8.97 -6.53
C ALA A 228 2.80 8.57 -5.27
N MET A 229 2.36 9.55 -4.50
CA MET A 229 1.65 9.30 -3.24
C MET A 229 0.24 8.78 -3.47
N LEU A 230 -0.48 9.31 -4.44
CA LEU A 230 -1.86 8.92 -4.74
C LEU A 230 -1.93 7.57 -5.45
N ALA A 231 -1.02 7.27 -6.34
CA ALA A 231 -0.94 5.95 -6.96
C ALA A 231 -0.75 4.85 -5.90
N ALA A 232 0.04 5.13 -4.85
CA ALA A 232 0.28 4.22 -3.76
C ALA A 232 -0.87 4.16 -2.73
N SER A 233 -1.56 5.28 -2.46
CA SER A 233 -2.49 5.37 -1.31
C SER A 233 -3.96 5.10 -1.63
N ILE A 234 -4.42 5.32 -2.88
CA ILE A 234 -5.85 5.22 -3.23
C ILE A 234 -6.16 4.29 -4.41
N GLY A 235 -5.19 3.54 -4.90
CA GLY A 235 -5.41 2.62 -6.02
C GLY A 235 -5.92 3.30 -7.29
N TYR A 236 -5.72 4.60 -7.43
CA TYR A 236 -6.24 5.38 -8.54
C TYR A 236 -5.42 5.18 -9.82
N SER A 237 -6.07 4.76 -10.88
CA SER A 237 -5.50 4.75 -12.23
C SER A 237 -6.29 5.72 -13.13
N PRO A 238 -5.63 6.67 -13.82
CA PRO A 238 -6.31 7.64 -14.68
C PRO A 238 -7.10 7.03 -15.84
N GLY A 239 -6.79 5.78 -16.21
CA GLY A 239 -7.45 5.08 -17.31
C GLY A 239 -8.61 4.17 -16.92
N ALA A 240 -8.93 4.01 -15.63
CA ALA A 240 -9.95 3.06 -15.16
C ALA A 240 -11.33 3.71 -14.89
N ALA A 241 -11.57 4.90 -15.43
CA ALA A 241 -12.86 5.61 -15.27
C ALA A 241 -14.01 5.02 -16.09
N THR A 242 -13.80 3.89 -16.80
CA THR A 242 -14.83 3.20 -17.55
C THR A 242 -14.84 1.72 -17.13
N GLY A 243 -15.63 1.38 -16.13
CA GLY A 243 -15.91 -0.02 -15.85
C GLY A 243 -16.03 -0.42 -14.39
N TYR A 244 -16.82 0.30 -13.60
CA TYR A 244 -17.52 -0.27 -12.47
C TYR A 244 -19.01 -0.17 -12.74
N GLN A 245 -19.58 -1.21 -13.34
CA GLN A 245 -20.94 -1.65 -13.12
C GLN A 245 -20.89 -2.80 -12.13
#